data_ab807998f8e8850146a94b1f38dfe779
#
_entry.id   ab807998f8e8850146a94b1f38dfe779
#
_cell.length_a   1.000
_cell.length_b   1.000
_cell.length_c   1.000
_cell.angle_alpha   90.00
_cell.angle_beta   90.00
_cell.angle_gamma   90.00
#
_symmetry.space_group_name_H-M   'P 1'
#
loop_
_entity.id
_entity.type
_entity.pdbx_description
1 polymer ?
#
loop_
_entity_poly.entity_id
_entity_poly.type
_entity_poly.pdbx_seq_one_letter_code
_entity_poly.pdbx_strand_id
1 'polypeptide(L)'
;MSSHKYTLFTEKGYQLTKKYTVPRTYLGMGKYAAYKDFGESIWRIGYGSEIIDNHYLDANDKATQEDIDKQFYKDLKGFAKDVEQYVFVNLNKSKRAALLSFAHSIGLSSFNSCKLLDLIN
;
A
#
# COMPACT_ATOMS: atom_id res chain seq x y z
N MET A 1 5.73 -13.17 22.80
CA MET A 1 4.38 -12.87 22.32
C MET A 1 4.31 -11.47 21.75
N SER A 2 3.33 -11.24 20.93
CA SER A 2 3.14 -9.92 20.37
C SER A 2 2.78 -8.93 21.45
N SER A 3 3.41 -7.79 21.41
CA SER A 3 3.11 -6.70 22.31
C SER A 3 2.29 -5.59 21.64
N HIS A 4 1.93 -5.77 20.40
CA HIS A 4 1.14 -4.76 19.70
C HIS A 4 -0.26 -4.72 20.24
N LYS A 5 -0.63 -3.59 20.81
CA LYS A 5 -1.95 -3.35 21.35
C LYS A 5 -2.88 -2.71 20.34
N TYR A 6 -2.38 -2.38 19.17
CA TYR A 6 -3.12 -1.79 18.07
C TYR A 6 -2.48 -2.20 16.77
N THR A 7 -3.22 -2.07 15.67
CA THR A 7 -2.67 -2.26 14.35
C THR A 7 -2.32 -0.91 13.74
N LEU A 8 -1.30 -0.87 12.93
CA LEU A 8 -0.96 0.34 12.19
C LEU A 8 -2.02 0.65 11.13
N PHE A 9 -2.61 -0.39 10.56
CA PHE A 9 -3.65 -0.25 9.54
C PHE A 9 -4.95 0.25 10.20
N THR A 10 -5.48 1.35 9.66
CA THR A 10 -6.76 1.91 10.07
C THR A 10 -7.51 2.34 8.82
N GLU A 11 -8.84 2.47 8.93
CA GLU A 11 -9.64 2.97 7.82
C GLU A 11 -9.17 4.36 7.39
N LYS A 12 -8.87 5.21 8.38
CA LYS A 12 -8.37 6.56 8.10
C LYS A 12 -7.04 6.52 7.34
N GLY A 13 -6.13 5.62 7.74
CA GLY A 13 -4.85 5.46 7.06
C GLY A 13 -5.01 4.93 5.64
N TYR A 14 -5.93 4.00 5.45
CA TYR A 14 -6.25 3.50 4.12
C TYR A 14 -6.76 4.62 3.22
N GLN A 15 -7.72 5.40 3.68
CA GLN A 15 -8.28 6.49 2.88
C GLN A 15 -7.24 7.55 2.58
N LEU A 16 -6.40 7.89 3.55
CA LEU A 16 -5.35 8.87 3.35
C LEU A 16 -4.33 8.40 2.31
N THR A 17 -3.87 7.16 2.44
CA THR A 17 -2.89 6.60 1.51
C THR A 17 -3.47 6.51 0.10
N LYS A 18 -4.71 6.05 -0.01
CA LYS A 18 -5.41 5.93 -1.29
C LYS A 18 -5.56 7.30 -1.97
N LYS A 19 -5.85 8.34 -1.18
CA LYS A 19 -6.04 9.69 -1.71
C LYS A 19 -4.79 10.20 -2.43
N TYR A 20 -3.61 9.84 -1.94
CA TYR A 20 -2.35 10.31 -2.51
C TYR A 20 -1.68 9.29 -3.42
N THR A 21 -2.37 8.20 -3.75
CA THR A 21 -1.87 7.18 -4.66
C THR A 21 -2.76 7.18 -5.90
N VAL A 22 -2.22 7.62 -7.03
CA VAL A 22 -2.99 7.71 -8.26
C VAL A 22 -2.95 6.35 -8.98
N PRO A 23 -4.11 5.74 -9.25
CA PRO A 23 -4.12 4.49 -10.02
C PRO A 23 -3.73 4.76 -11.47
N ARG A 24 -3.03 3.82 -12.09
CA ARG A 24 -2.43 4.02 -13.40
C ARG A 24 -3.18 3.26 -14.48
N THR A 25 -3.05 3.78 -15.70
CA THR A 25 -3.53 3.16 -16.95
C THR A 25 -5.03 2.98 -16.99
N TYR A 26 -5.73 4.09 -16.68
CA TYR A 26 -7.18 4.13 -16.76
C TYR A 26 -7.64 4.05 -18.23
N LEU A 27 -8.56 3.13 -18.51
CA LEU A 27 -9.09 2.90 -19.86
C LEU A 27 -10.40 3.59 -20.13
N GLY A 28 -11.01 4.23 -19.11
CA GLY A 28 -12.34 4.76 -19.16
C GLY A 28 -13.36 3.74 -18.67
N MET A 29 -14.60 4.21 -18.41
CA MET A 29 -15.71 3.37 -17.95
C MET A 29 -15.38 2.53 -16.70
N GLY A 30 -14.54 3.08 -15.82
CA GLY A 30 -14.20 2.43 -14.57
C GLY A 30 -13.26 1.25 -14.68
N LYS A 31 -12.51 1.13 -15.77
CA LYS A 31 -11.60 0.00 -16.00
C LYS A 31 -10.15 0.46 -16.10
N TYR A 32 -9.25 -0.42 -15.67
CA TYR A 32 -7.82 -0.19 -15.67
C TYR A 32 -7.11 -1.37 -16.32
N ALA A 33 -6.00 -1.09 -17.02
CA ALA A 33 -5.19 -2.11 -17.66
C ALA A 33 -3.93 -2.35 -16.83
N ALA A 34 -3.41 -3.58 -16.92
CA ALA A 34 -2.11 -3.90 -16.34
C ALA A 34 -1.02 -3.08 -17.05
N TYR A 35 0.00 -2.72 -16.28
CA TYR A 35 1.13 -1.96 -16.79
C TYR A 35 2.42 -2.50 -16.19
N LYS A 36 3.54 -2.14 -16.82
CA LYS A 36 4.86 -2.52 -16.33
C LYS A 36 5.77 -1.32 -16.48
N ASP A 37 6.48 -0.97 -15.41
CA ASP A 37 7.41 0.14 -15.46
C ASP A 37 8.65 -0.25 -16.27
N PHE A 38 9.27 0.76 -16.87
CA PHE A 38 10.45 0.55 -17.68
C PHE A 38 11.55 -0.12 -16.85
N GLY A 39 12.09 -1.22 -17.37
CA GLY A 39 13.12 -1.98 -16.67
C GLY A 39 12.61 -3.00 -15.68
N GLU A 40 11.30 -3.03 -15.40
CA GLU A 40 10.73 -4.03 -14.50
C GLU A 40 10.24 -5.25 -15.27
N SER A 41 10.24 -6.40 -14.57
CA SER A 41 9.70 -7.64 -15.12
C SER A 41 8.32 -7.98 -14.56
N ILE A 42 7.82 -7.17 -13.64
CA ILE A 42 6.58 -7.45 -12.92
C ILE A 42 5.46 -6.56 -13.46
N TRP A 43 4.32 -7.18 -13.80
CA TRP A 43 3.11 -6.47 -14.18
C TRP A 43 2.36 -6.02 -12.94
N ARG A 44 1.80 -4.81 -13.00
CA ARG A 44 1.02 -4.21 -11.92
C ARG A 44 -0.29 -3.68 -12.46
N ILE A 45 -1.24 -3.41 -11.56
CA ILE A 45 -2.54 -2.85 -11.95
C ILE A 45 -3.04 -1.90 -10.87
N GLY A 46 -3.77 -0.87 -11.28
CA GLY A 46 -4.39 0.09 -10.38
C GLY A 46 -3.38 0.85 -9.55
N TYR A 47 -3.40 0.66 -8.25
CA TYR A 47 -2.52 1.37 -7.30
C TYR A 47 -1.14 0.71 -7.15
N GLY A 48 -0.81 -0.22 -8.03
CA GLY A 48 0.48 -0.88 -7.98
C GLY A 48 0.41 -2.33 -7.54
N SER A 49 -0.76 -2.92 -7.52
CA SER A 49 -0.95 -4.32 -7.13
C SER A 49 -0.32 -5.27 -8.14
N GLU A 50 0.34 -6.32 -7.66
CA GLU A 50 0.95 -7.36 -8.50
C GLU A 50 0.02 -8.55 -8.72
N ILE A 51 -1.08 -8.59 -7.98
CA ILE A 51 -2.03 -9.69 -7.96
C ILE A 51 -3.43 -9.12 -8.02
N ILE A 52 -4.33 -9.79 -8.73
CA ILE A 52 -5.76 -9.53 -8.68
C ILE A 52 -6.45 -10.88 -8.58
N ASP A 53 -7.44 -11.01 -7.71
CA ASP A 53 -8.21 -12.25 -7.52
C ASP A 53 -7.31 -13.49 -7.37
N ASN A 54 -6.23 -13.33 -6.58
CA ASN A 54 -5.30 -14.40 -6.25
C ASN A 54 -4.49 -14.95 -7.42
N HIS A 55 -4.37 -14.19 -8.53
CA HIS A 55 -3.48 -14.60 -9.61
C HIS A 55 -2.53 -13.46 -9.99
N TYR A 56 -1.35 -13.83 -10.45
CA TYR A 56 -0.36 -12.86 -10.94
C TYR A 56 -0.78 -12.34 -12.31
N LEU A 57 -0.44 -11.07 -12.54
CA LEU A 57 -0.90 -10.34 -13.71
C LEU A 57 -0.03 -10.59 -14.95
N ASP A 58 -0.64 -10.41 -16.12
CA ASP A 58 0.08 -10.35 -17.40
C ASP A 58 -0.41 -9.13 -18.20
N ALA A 59 0.10 -8.99 -19.41
CA ALA A 59 -0.16 -7.82 -20.25
C ALA A 59 -1.65 -7.65 -20.62
N ASN A 60 -2.42 -8.72 -20.53
CA ASN A 60 -3.82 -8.70 -20.97
C ASN A 60 -4.82 -8.46 -19.85
N ASP A 61 -4.35 -8.37 -18.61
CA ASP A 61 -5.24 -8.23 -17.47
C ASP A 61 -5.87 -6.83 -17.42
N LYS A 62 -7.14 -6.82 -17.04
CA LYS A 62 -7.89 -5.60 -16.81
C LYS A 62 -8.70 -5.78 -15.52
N ALA A 63 -8.97 -4.66 -14.85
CA ALA A 63 -9.72 -4.70 -13.60
C ALA A 63 -10.62 -3.48 -13.49
N THR A 64 -11.71 -3.61 -12.74
CA THR A 64 -12.62 -2.51 -12.45
C THR A 64 -12.07 -1.67 -11.30
N GLN A 65 -12.66 -0.49 -11.10
CA GLN A 65 -12.33 0.35 -9.95
C GLN A 65 -12.53 -0.42 -8.64
N GLU A 66 -13.60 -1.19 -8.55
CA GLU A 66 -13.88 -1.99 -7.37
C GLU A 66 -12.79 -3.04 -7.12
N ASP A 67 -12.36 -3.72 -8.19
CA ASP A 67 -11.32 -4.74 -8.09
C ASP A 67 -10.00 -4.16 -7.59
N ILE A 68 -9.58 -3.02 -8.14
CA ILE A 68 -8.31 -2.41 -7.74
C ILE A 68 -8.40 -1.85 -6.32
N ASP A 69 -9.55 -1.34 -5.91
CA ASP A 69 -9.74 -0.84 -4.55
C ASP A 69 -9.65 -1.98 -3.53
N LYS A 70 -10.31 -3.10 -3.82
CA LYS A 70 -10.28 -4.27 -2.94
C LYS A 70 -8.86 -4.83 -2.79
N GLN A 71 -8.14 -4.91 -3.91
CA GLN A 71 -6.79 -5.43 -3.86
C GLN A 71 -5.85 -4.46 -3.14
N PHE A 72 -6.01 -3.16 -3.36
CA PHE A 72 -5.21 -2.17 -2.65
C PHE A 72 -5.42 -2.25 -1.14
N TYR A 73 -6.67 -2.46 -0.71
CA TYR A 73 -6.98 -2.62 0.69
C TYR A 73 -6.19 -3.79 1.30
N LYS A 74 -6.17 -4.94 0.61
CA LYS A 74 -5.42 -6.12 1.06
C LYS A 74 -3.92 -5.86 1.07
N ASP A 75 -3.41 -5.24 0.01
CA ASP A 75 -1.99 -4.96 -0.13
C ASP A 75 -1.51 -4.03 0.99
N LEU A 76 -2.27 -2.97 1.25
CA LEU A 76 -1.88 -1.99 2.26
C LEU A 76 -1.96 -2.59 3.66
N LYS A 77 -2.94 -3.45 3.91
CA LYS A 77 -3.06 -4.13 5.19
C LYS A 77 -1.84 -5.03 5.46
N GLY A 78 -1.38 -5.75 4.45
CA GLY A 78 -0.17 -6.56 4.55
C GLY A 78 1.07 -5.69 4.72
N PHE A 79 1.16 -4.60 3.98
CA PHE A 79 2.26 -3.66 4.09
C PHE A 79 2.33 -3.06 5.51
N ALA A 80 1.18 -2.72 6.08
CA ALA A 80 1.12 -2.17 7.42
C ALA A 80 1.68 -3.14 8.46
N LYS A 81 1.44 -4.44 8.29
CA LYS A 81 2.01 -5.45 9.19
C LYS A 81 3.52 -5.46 9.12
N ASP A 82 4.08 -5.30 7.94
CA ASP A 82 5.52 -5.24 7.77
C ASP A 82 6.10 -3.99 8.43
N VAL A 83 5.44 -2.85 8.29
CA VAL A 83 5.88 -1.59 8.91
C VAL A 83 5.81 -1.67 10.44
N GLU A 84 4.78 -2.34 10.97
CA GLU A 84 4.61 -2.48 12.42
C GLU A 84 5.83 -3.09 13.12
N GLN A 85 6.57 -3.91 12.41
CA GLN A 85 7.76 -4.56 12.98
C GLN A 85 8.87 -3.56 13.34
N TYR A 86 8.83 -2.37 12.78
CA TYR A 86 9.84 -1.34 13.01
C TYR A 86 9.37 -0.21 13.91
N VAL A 87 8.14 -0.25 14.39
CA VAL A 87 7.56 0.82 15.21
C VAL A 87 7.29 0.27 16.61
N PHE A 88 7.97 0.82 17.60
CA PHE A 88 7.96 0.30 18.97
C PHE A 88 7.22 1.18 19.96
N VAL A 89 6.53 2.22 19.48
CA VAL A 89 5.78 3.14 20.34
C VAL A 89 4.31 3.13 19.96
N ASN A 90 3.45 3.46 20.94
CA ASN A 90 2.03 3.62 20.68
C ASN A 90 1.77 4.96 20.01
N LEU A 91 0.96 4.94 18.96
CA LEU A 91 0.61 6.14 18.22
C LEU A 91 -0.90 6.29 18.20
N ASN A 92 -1.39 7.52 18.27
CA ASN A 92 -2.82 7.77 18.12
C ASN A 92 -3.25 7.55 16.67
N LYS A 93 -4.57 7.55 16.43
CA LYS A 93 -5.10 7.22 15.09
C LYS A 93 -4.56 8.12 13.99
N SER A 94 -4.44 9.42 14.25
CA SER A 94 -3.96 10.36 13.25
C SER A 94 -2.49 10.12 12.90
N LYS A 95 -1.68 9.83 13.91
CA LYS A 95 -0.26 9.53 13.70
C LYS A 95 -0.06 8.21 12.98
N ARG A 96 -0.89 7.20 13.30
CA ARG A 96 -0.85 5.92 12.58
C ARG A 96 -1.18 6.10 11.11
N ALA A 97 -2.24 6.87 10.82
CA ALA A 97 -2.64 7.13 9.43
C ALA A 97 -1.52 7.83 8.66
N ALA A 98 -0.93 8.87 9.26
CA ALA A 98 0.14 9.63 8.63
C ALA A 98 1.39 8.78 8.42
N LEU A 99 1.74 7.95 9.41
CA LEU A 99 2.91 7.09 9.31
C LEU A 99 2.75 6.05 8.22
N LEU A 100 1.57 5.42 8.13
CA LEU A 100 1.31 4.42 7.10
C LEU A 100 1.42 5.04 5.71
N SER A 101 0.82 6.21 5.51
CA SER A 101 0.86 6.91 4.23
C SER A 101 2.31 7.28 3.86
N PHE A 102 3.07 7.78 4.83
CA PHE A 102 4.48 8.12 4.61
C PHE A 102 5.30 6.89 4.24
N ALA A 103 5.17 5.81 5.01
CA ALA A 103 5.92 4.57 4.77
C ALA A 103 5.61 4.00 3.39
N HIS A 104 4.33 4.05 2.98
CA HIS A 104 3.92 3.58 1.67
C HIS A 104 4.55 4.40 0.56
N SER A 105 4.66 5.72 0.73
CA SER A 105 5.18 6.60 -0.31
C SER A 105 6.68 6.40 -0.53
N ILE A 106 7.45 6.04 0.50
CA ILE A 106 8.90 5.86 0.37
C ILE A 106 9.32 4.39 0.25
N GLY A 107 8.41 3.45 0.53
CA GLY A 107 8.69 2.02 0.49
C GLY A 107 9.29 1.49 1.79
N LEU A 108 9.10 0.20 2.04
CA LEU A 108 9.51 -0.44 3.30
C LEU A 108 11.02 -0.35 3.54
N SER A 109 11.81 -0.59 2.50
CA SER A 109 13.26 -0.56 2.62
C SER A 109 13.78 0.81 3.04
N SER A 110 13.26 1.87 2.41
CA SER A 110 13.63 3.25 2.75
C SER A 110 13.12 3.64 4.13
N PHE A 111 11.91 3.18 4.48
CA PHE A 111 11.33 3.47 5.78
C PHE A 111 12.17 2.86 6.90
N ASN A 112 12.61 1.61 6.72
CA ASN A 112 13.42 0.91 7.72
C ASN A 112 14.72 1.65 8.05
N SER A 113 15.28 2.36 7.09
CA SER A 113 16.55 3.07 7.27
C SER A 113 16.39 4.58 7.45
N CYS A 114 15.19 5.12 7.54
CA CYS A 114 15.00 6.55 7.64
C CYS A 114 15.16 7.08 9.06
N LYS A 115 15.59 8.33 9.17
CA LYS A 115 15.79 8.98 10.47
C LYS A 115 14.50 9.20 11.23
N LEU A 116 13.38 9.34 10.52
CA LEU A 116 12.09 9.51 11.18
C LEU A 116 11.78 8.32 12.07
N LEU A 117 12.09 7.10 11.61
CA LEU A 117 11.86 5.90 12.40
C LEU A 117 12.64 5.94 13.71
N ASP A 118 13.89 6.36 13.65
CA ASP A 118 14.71 6.52 14.86
C ASP A 118 14.12 7.56 15.81
N LEU A 119 13.58 8.64 15.25
CA LEU A 119 13.03 9.73 16.06
C LEU A 119 11.73 9.34 16.77
N ILE A 120 10.91 8.50 16.14
CA ILE A 120 9.63 8.09 16.77
C ILE A 120 9.81 6.94 17.75
N ASN A 121 10.85 6.15 17.61
CA ASN A 121 11.17 5.07 18.52
C ASN A 121 12.12 5.53 19.62
#